data_5800bac12d9cb33f37cc530ef9c7ce9f
#
_entry.id   5800bac12d9cb33f37cc530ef9c7ce9f
#
_cell.length_a   1.000
_cell.length_b   1.000
_cell.length_c   1.000
_cell.angle_alpha   90.00
_cell.angle_beta   90.00
_cell.angle_gamma   90.00
#
_symmetry.space_group_name_H-M   'P 1'
#
loop_
_entity.id
_entity.type
_entity.pdbx_description
1 polymer ?
#
loop_
_entity_poly.entity_id
_entity_poly.type
_entity_poly.pdbx_seq_one_letter_code
_entity_poly.pdbx_strand_id
1 'polypeptide(L)'
;MQRTARPGFSLVECLMVLGVVTAMLGMIGSLAAWSVRESRDVTLRLAALEGLANLMEEARITAYAKLDKTWAESRTLPSPLLNQIPGSKLQVQVITEPGAFALKRVIASIEMRTANSATPHNLTLATLVAEPAEAKP
;
A
#
# COMPACT_ATOMS: atom_id res chain seq x y z
N MET A 1 68.39 24.82 10.94
CA MET A 1 67.13 24.48 10.24
C MET A 1 66.89 22.97 10.37
N GLN A 2 66.05 22.55 11.31
CA GLN A 2 65.69 21.14 11.47
C GLN A 2 64.53 20.82 10.48
N ARG A 3 64.82 19.99 9.49
CA ARG A 3 63.79 19.40 8.63
C ARG A 3 63.05 18.34 9.45
N THR A 4 61.86 18.65 9.92
CA THR A 4 60.93 17.65 10.45
C THR A 4 60.56 16.69 9.31
N ALA A 5 61.09 15.47 9.40
CA ALA A 5 60.64 14.40 8.48
C ALA A 5 59.15 14.15 8.71
N ARG A 6 58.34 14.42 7.70
CA ARG A 6 56.89 14.04 7.70
C ARG A 6 56.83 12.54 7.69
N PRO A 7 56.17 11.90 8.68
CA PRO A 7 55.96 10.45 8.64
C PRO A 7 55.14 10.12 7.37
N GLY A 8 55.68 9.28 6.53
CA GLY A 8 54.96 8.74 5.38
C GLY A 8 53.85 7.80 5.83
N PHE A 9 52.73 7.81 5.15
CA PHE A 9 51.64 6.89 5.38
C PHE A 9 52.13 5.44 5.26
N SER A 10 51.86 4.60 6.27
CA SER A 10 52.16 3.17 6.22
C SER A 10 51.22 2.46 5.27
N LEU A 11 51.70 1.46 4.52
CA LEU A 11 50.89 0.64 3.64
C LEU A 11 49.71 -0.01 4.36
N VAL A 12 49.91 -0.37 5.63
CA VAL A 12 48.89 -0.96 6.53
C VAL A 12 47.76 0.07 6.79
N GLU A 13 48.12 1.35 6.99
CA GLU A 13 47.18 2.44 7.24
C GLU A 13 46.28 2.69 6.00
N CYS A 14 46.89 2.68 4.79
CA CYS A 14 46.15 2.76 3.53
C CYS A 14 45.16 1.59 3.35
N LEU A 15 45.58 0.37 3.71
CA LEU A 15 44.72 -0.81 3.64
C LEU A 15 43.55 -0.73 4.64
N MET A 16 43.82 -0.29 5.87
CA MET A 16 42.76 -0.08 6.87
C MET A 16 41.74 0.98 6.41
N VAL A 17 42.21 2.11 5.91
CA VAL A 17 41.32 3.17 5.39
C VAL A 17 40.48 2.65 4.23
N LEU A 18 41.07 1.91 3.30
CA LEU A 18 40.36 1.33 2.17
C LEU A 18 39.28 0.33 2.65
N GLY A 19 39.62 -0.49 3.65
CA GLY A 19 38.67 -1.43 4.26
C GLY A 19 37.46 -0.71 4.90
N VAL A 20 37.73 0.35 5.66
CA VAL A 20 36.66 1.16 6.29
C VAL A 20 35.80 1.85 5.26
N VAL A 21 36.40 2.46 4.24
CA VAL A 21 35.65 3.13 3.16
C VAL A 21 34.76 2.12 2.41
N THR A 22 35.29 0.93 2.10
CA THR A 22 34.53 -0.11 1.42
C THR A 22 33.34 -0.58 2.27
N ALA A 23 33.53 -0.77 3.57
CA ALA A 23 32.46 -1.14 4.50
C ALA A 23 31.37 -0.04 4.58
N MET A 24 31.79 1.24 4.65
CA MET A 24 30.85 2.36 4.66
C MET A 24 30.01 2.44 3.37
N LEU A 25 30.65 2.27 2.21
CA LEU A 25 29.95 2.26 0.92
C LEU A 25 28.95 1.11 0.83
N GLY A 26 29.31 -0.07 1.36
CA GLY A 26 28.41 -1.21 1.45
C GLY A 26 27.18 -0.93 2.31
N MET A 27 27.35 -0.28 3.47
CA MET A 27 26.23 0.13 4.33
C MET A 27 25.32 1.16 3.64
N ILE A 28 25.87 2.16 3.00
CA ILE A 28 25.09 3.18 2.28
C ILE A 28 24.31 2.53 1.14
N GLY A 29 24.92 1.63 0.39
CA GLY A 29 24.26 0.88 -0.68
C GLY A 29 23.08 0.03 -0.18
N SER A 30 23.25 -0.65 0.95
CA SER A 30 22.19 -1.46 1.55
C SER A 30 21.03 -0.61 2.06
N LEU A 31 21.29 0.53 2.68
CA LEU A 31 20.28 1.48 3.14
C LEU A 31 19.50 2.08 1.96
N ALA A 32 20.18 2.45 0.89
CA ALA A 32 19.54 2.96 -0.33
C ALA A 32 18.62 1.90 -0.96
N ALA A 33 19.07 0.66 -1.06
CA ALA A 33 18.26 -0.43 -1.59
C ALA A 33 17.03 -0.72 -0.72
N TRP A 34 17.18 -0.67 0.61
CA TRP A 34 16.07 -0.83 1.55
C TRP A 34 15.06 0.33 1.40
N SER A 35 15.51 1.57 1.35
CA SER A 35 14.66 2.76 1.18
C SER A 35 13.82 2.71 -0.09
N VAL A 36 14.40 2.26 -1.22
CA VAL A 36 13.66 2.12 -2.49
C VAL A 36 12.55 1.06 -2.37
N ARG A 37 12.82 -0.06 -1.69
CA ARG A 37 11.83 -1.13 -1.49
C ARG A 37 10.68 -0.64 -0.62
N GLU A 38 10.98 0.02 0.50
CA GLU A 38 9.98 0.59 1.40
C GLU A 38 9.11 1.63 0.71
N SER A 39 9.71 2.51 -0.09
CA SER A 39 8.99 3.52 -0.87
C SER A 39 8.00 2.89 -1.86
N ARG A 40 8.36 1.79 -2.49
CA ARG A 40 7.45 1.05 -3.38
C ARG A 40 6.26 0.47 -2.62
N ASP A 41 6.50 -0.14 -1.46
CA ASP A 41 5.44 -0.73 -0.64
C ASP A 41 4.45 0.34 -0.16
N VAL A 42 4.95 1.51 0.25
CA VAL A 42 4.10 2.67 0.61
C VAL A 42 3.27 3.14 -0.59
N THR A 43 3.87 3.27 -1.77
CA THR A 43 3.16 3.69 -2.98
C THR A 43 2.04 2.72 -3.35
N LEU A 44 2.29 1.42 -3.24
CA LEU A 44 1.27 0.40 -3.52
C LEU A 44 0.12 0.44 -2.51
N ARG A 45 0.41 0.65 -1.23
CA ARG A 45 -0.62 0.82 -0.18
C ARG A 45 -1.47 2.07 -0.43
N LEU A 46 -0.84 3.18 -0.80
CA LEU A 46 -1.57 4.41 -1.12
C LEU A 46 -2.49 4.22 -2.33
N ALA A 47 -2.00 3.60 -3.40
CA ALA A 47 -2.81 3.28 -4.57
C ALA A 47 -4.00 2.36 -4.24
N ALA A 48 -3.79 1.38 -3.35
CA ALA A 48 -4.86 0.50 -2.88
C ALA A 48 -5.91 1.26 -2.06
N LEU A 49 -5.49 2.14 -1.15
CA LEU A 49 -6.39 2.97 -0.35
C LEU A 49 -7.18 3.94 -1.21
N GLU A 50 -6.54 4.59 -2.18
CA GLU A 50 -7.21 5.47 -3.14
C GLU A 50 -8.26 4.71 -3.95
N GLY A 51 -7.91 3.54 -4.44
CA GLY A 51 -8.84 2.67 -5.16
C GLY A 51 -10.04 2.24 -4.32
N LEU A 52 -9.81 1.86 -3.05
CA LEU A 52 -10.89 1.53 -2.14
C LEU A 52 -11.77 2.76 -1.82
N ALA A 53 -11.16 3.94 -1.64
CA ALA A 53 -11.90 5.18 -1.41
C ALA A 53 -12.80 5.53 -2.60
N ASN A 54 -12.28 5.43 -3.82
CA ASN A 54 -13.05 5.67 -5.04
C ASN A 54 -14.23 4.69 -5.16
N LEU A 55 -14.02 3.42 -4.81
CA LEU A 55 -15.08 2.41 -4.80
C LEU A 55 -16.15 2.71 -3.72
N MET A 56 -15.76 3.23 -2.56
CA MET A 56 -16.70 3.66 -1.53
C MET A 56 -17.53 4.88 -1.99
N GLU A 57 -16.93 5.83 -2.68
CA GLU A 57 -17.65 6.96 -3.27
C GLU A 57 -18.60 6.50 -4.39
N GLU A 58 -18.17 5.56 -5.23
CA GLU A 58 -19.04 4.94 -6.22
C GLU A 58 -20.26 4.25 -5.57
N ALA A 59 -20.04 3.54 -4.47
CA ALA A 59 -21.12 2.91 -3.72
C ALA A 59 -22.10 3.95 -3.16
N ARG A 60 -21.62 5.12 -2.71
CA ARG A 60 -22.48 6.19 -2.17
C ARG A 60 -23.37 6.85 -3.21
N ILE A 61 -22.87 7.01 -4.45
CA ILE A 61 -23.63 7.62 -5.54
C ILE A 61 -24.50 6.60 -6.30
N THR A 62 -24.27 5.31 -6.07
CA THR A 62 -25.07 4.24 -6.67
C THR A 62 -26.43 4.17 -5.98
N ALA A 63 -27.51 4.06 -6.77
CA ALA A 63 -28.85 3.94 -6.21
C ALA A 63 -28.93 2.72 -5.27
N TYR A 64 -29.55 2.90 -4.10
CA TYR A 64 -29.66 1.89 -3.03
C TYR A 64 -30.16 0.53 -3.56
N ALA A 65 -31.16 0.54 -4.45
CA ALA A 65 -31.71 -0.68 -5.04
C ALA A 65 -30.70 -1.47 -5.88
N LYS A 66 -29.73 -0.78 -6.51
CA LYS A 66 -28.68 -1.38 -7.36
C LYS A 66 -27.48 -1.93 -6.59
N LEU A 67 -27.37 -1.58 -5.31
CA LEU A 67 -26.30 -2.10 -4.43
C LEU A 67 -26.69 -3.51 -3.99
N ASP A 68 -26.31 -4.50 -4.79
CA ASP A 68 -26.55 -5.91 -4.55
C ASP A 68 -25.27 -6.76 -4.73
N LYS A 69 -25.42 -8.05 -4.63
CA LYS A 69 -24.33 -9.00 -4.84
C LYS A 69 -23.76 -8.91 -6.26
N THR A 70 -24.60 -8.70 -7.25
CA THR A 70 -24.21 -8.60 -8.67
C THR A 70 -23.34 -7.36 -8.88
N TRP A 71 -23.71 -6.23 -8.26
CA TRP A 71 -22.88 -5.03 -8.23
C TRP A 71 -21.52 -5.29 -7.62
N ALA A 72 -21.47 -5.99 -6.47
CA ALA A 72 -20.22 -6.32 -5.79
C ALA A 72 -19.29 -7.20 -6.66
N GLU A 73 -19.84 -8.24 -7.28
CA GLU A 73 -19.10 -9.18 -8.12
C GLU A 73 -18.58 -8.57 -9.44
N SER A 74 -19.24 -7.51 -9.92
CA SER A 74 -18.81 -6.81 -11.13
C SER A 74 -17.59 -5.90 -10.93
N ARG A 75 -17.12 -5.73 -9.69
CA ARG A 75 -15.99 -4.84 -9.39
C ARG A 75 -14.66 -5.54 -9.67
N THR A 76 -13.74 -4.76 -10.23
CA THR A 76 -12.36 -5.19 -10.53
C THR A 76 -11.38 -4.36 -9.70
N LEU A 77 -10.13 -4.79 -9.65
CA LEU A 77 -9.09 -4.02 -8.98
C LEU A 77 -9.03 -2.59 -9.53
N PRO A 78 -9.07 -1.59 -8.65
CA PRO A 78 -9.24 -0.19 -9.06
C PRO A 78 -8.01 0.43 -9.72
N SER A 79 -6.84 -0.18 -9.58
CA SER A 79 -5.59 0.36 -10.11
C SER A 79 -4.86 -0.66 -10.98
N PRO A 80 -4.37 -0.25 -12.18
CA PRO A 80 -3.53 -1.10 -13.01
C PRO A 80 -2.27 -1.61 -12.31
N LEU A 81 -1.74 -0.85 -11.34
CA LEU A 81 -0.58 -1.24 -10.53
C LEU A 81 -0.88 -2.45 -9.66
N LEU A 82 -2.09 -2.52 -9.08
CA LEU A 82 -2.50 -3.65 -8.23
C LEU A 82 -2.70 -4.92 -9.06
N ASN A 83 -3.12 -4.79 -10.32
CA ASN A 83 -3.24 -5.93 -11.22
C ASN A 83 -1.89 -6.56 -11.59
N GLN A 84 -0.80 -5.82 -11.44
CA GLN A 84 0.57 -6.29 -11.70
C GLN A 84 1.19 -6.99 -10.50
N ILE A 85 0.54 -6.96 -9.32
CA ILE A 85 1.03 -7.62 -8.11
C ILE A 85 0.49 -9.06 -8.09
N PRO A 86 1.36 -10.07 -8.14
CA PRO A 86 0.92 -11.45 -8.08
C PRO A 86 0.12 -11.74 -6.79
N GLY A 87 -1.07 -12.31 -6.95
CA GLY A 87 -1.92 -12.71 -5.82
C GLY A 87 -2.72 -11.58 -5.18
N SER A 88 -2.76 -10.37 -5.78
CA SER A 88 -3.69 -9.32 -5.33
C SER A 88 -5.13 -9.71 -5.65
N LYS A 89 -6.02 -9.53 -4.66
CA LYS A 89 -7.46 -9.85 -4.79
C LYS A 89 -8.28 -8.73 -4.21
N LEU A 90 -9.29 -8.30 -4.97
CA LEU A 90 -10.35 -7.43 -4.47
C LEU A 90 -11.53 -8.32 -4.04
N GLN A 91 -12.02 -8.09 -2.83
CA GLN A 91 -13.27 -8.67 -2.35
C GLN A 91 -14.21 -7.54 -1.98
N VAL A 92 -15.40 -7.55 -2.55
CA VAL A 92 -16.46 -6.58 -2.23
C VAL A 92 -17.66 -7.35 -1.72
N GLN A 93 -18.24 -6.88 -0.63
CA GLN A 93 -19.43 -7.45 -0.02
C GLN A 93 -20.45 -6.35 0.24
N VAL A 94 -21.70 -6.64 -0.05
CA VAL A 94 -22.85 -5.79 0.28
C VAL A 94 -23.72 -6.55 1.26
N ILE A 95 -23.91 -6.01 2.45
CA ILE A 95 -24.68 -6.62 3.54
C ILE A 95 -25.83 -5.67 3.87
N THR A 96 -27.05 -6.21 3.87
CA THR A 96 -28.21 -5.47 4.36
C THR A 96 -28.25 -5.56 5.88
N GLU A 97 -28.21 -4.42 6.54
CA GLU A 97 -28.25 -4.35 7.99
C GLU A 97 -29.69 -4.48 8.47
N PRO A 98 -29.95 -5.39 9.43
CA PRO A 98 -31.27 -5.48 10.07
C PRO A 98 -31.46 -4.26 11.02
N GLY A 99 -32.48 -3.48 10.82
CA GLY A 99 -32.77 -2.32 11.68
C GLY A 99 -34.02 -1.55 11.27
N ALA A 100 -34.32 -0.48 12.01
CA ALA A 100 -35.46 0.40 11.76
C ALA A 100 -35.29 1.21 10.46
N PHE A 101 -34.07 1.33 9.95
CA PHE A 101 -33.73 2.02 8.71
C PHE A 101 -33.19 1.01 7.69
N ALA A 102 -33.56 1.19 6.43
CA ALA A 102 -33.02 0.41 5.35
C ALA A 102 -31.57 0.85 5.07
N LEU A 103 -30.62 0.12 5.64
CA LEU A 103 -29.19 0.38 5.51
C LEU A 103 -28.49 -0.77 4.79
N LYS A 104 -27.59 -0.46 3.88
CA LYS A 104 -26.63 -1.42 3.32
C LYS A 104 -25.23 -1.04 3.72
N ARG A 105 -24.48 -2.03 4.22
CA ARG A 105 -23.06 -1.90 4.49
C ARG A 105 -22.31 -2.45 3.29
N VAL A 106 -21.50 -1.62 2.67
CA VAL A 106 -20.56 -2.02 1.63
C VAL A 106 -19.19 -2.15 2.25
N ILE A 107 -18.60 -3.33 2.16
CA ILE A 107 -17.26 -3.64 2.65
C ILE A 107 -16.41 -4.01 1.43
N ALA A 108 -15.29 -3.34 1.25
CA ALA A 108 -14.32 -3.71 0.25
C ALA A 108 -12.95 -3.94 0.90
N SER A 109 -12.31 -5.03 0.52
CA SER A 109 -10.98 -5.39 0.98
C SER A 109 -10.07 -5.74 -0.20
N ILE A 110 -8.83 -5.30 -0.11
CA ILE A 110 -7.77 -5.66 -1.04
C ILE A 110 -6.71 -6.45 -0.28
N GLU A 111 -6.54 -7.70 -0.68
CA GLU A 111 -5.41 -8.53 -0.26
C GLU A 111 -4.27 -8.34 -1.25
N MET A 112 -3.06 -8.04 -0.75
CA MET A 112 -1.87 -7.89 -1.58
C MET A 112 -0.65 -8.50 -0.89
N ARG A 113 0.24 -9.10 -1.68
CA ARG A 113 1.54 -9.56 -1.21
C ARG A 113 2.61 -8.60 -1.70
N THR A 114 3.36 -8.04 -0.76
CA THR A 114 4.56 -7.29 -1.09
C THR A 114 5.77 -8.20 -1.09
N ALA A 115 6.79 -7.86 -1.88
CA ALA A 115 7.99 -8.69 -2.05
C ALA A 115 8.74 -8.94 -0.72
N ASN A 116 8.53 -8.07 0.27
CA ASN A 116 9.23 -8.10 1.56
C ASN A 116 8.41 -8.73 2.70
N SER A 117 7.14 -9.09 2.47
CA SER A 117 6.28 -9.66 3.51
C SER A 117 5.88 -11.08 3.19
N ALA A 118 6.19 -12.00 4.10
CA ALA A 118 5.72 -13.39 4.03
C ALA A 118 4.20 -13.48 4.25
N THR A 119 3.60 -12.50 4.91
CA THR A 119 2.16 -12.43 5.18
C THR A 119 1.49 -11.44 4.23
N PRO A 120 0.33 -11.79 3.66
CA PRO A 120 -0.44 -10.86 2.84
C PRO A 120 -0.91 -9.68 3.71
N HIS A 121 -0.85 -8.48 3.15
CA HIS A 121 -1.45 -7.29 3.73
C HIS A 121 -2.90 -7.21 3.27
N ASN A 122 -3.81 -7.01 4.22
CA ASN A 122 -5.22 -6.80 3.95
C ASN A 122 -5.62 -5.37 4.33
N LEU A 123 -6.10 -4.62 3.35
CA LEU A 123 -6.65 -3.28 3.53
C LEU A 123 -8.15 -3.37 3.35
N THR A 124 -8.91 -2.92 4.35
CA THR A 124 -10.37 -2.99 4.34
C THR A 124 -10.97 -1.62 4.59
N LEU A 125 -11.91 -1.21 3.77
CA LEU A 125 -12.77 -0.04 3.99
C LEU A 125 -14.23 -0.48 3.99
N ALA A 126 -15.05 0.24 4.75
CA ALA A 126 -16.49 0.01 4.78
C ALA A 126 -17.24 1.34 4.77
N THR A 127 -18.39 1.36 4.11
CA THR A 127 -19.31 2.51 4.12
C THR A 127 -20.74 2.03 4.36
N LEU A 128 -21.57 2.90 4.90
CA LEU A 128 -23.01 2.68 5.05
C LEU A 128 -23.75 3.53 4.03
N VAL A 129 -24.67 2.92 3.32
CA VAL A 129 -25.56 3.58 2.37
C VAL A 129 -27.00 3.40 2.86
N ALA A 130 -27.66 4.53 3.11
CA ALA A 130 -29.06 4.53 3.50
C ALA A 130 -29.95 4.61 2.27
N GLU A 131 -31.13 4.02 2.35
CA GLU A 131 -32.19 4.30 1.38
C GLU A 131 -32.60 5.78 1.51
N PRO A 132 -32.62 6.55 0.40
CA PRO A 132 -33.08 7.92 0.49
C PRO A 132 -34.53 7.94 0.98
N ALA A 133 -34.81 8.74 2.01
CA ALA A 133 -36.16 8.94 2.46
C ALA A 133 -36.97 9.46 1.27
N GLU A 134 -37.97 8.72 0.83
CA GLU A 134 -38.92 9.22 -0.18
C GLU A 134 -39.47 10.54 0.35
N ALA A 135 -39.22 11.64 -0.35
CA ALA A 135 -39.88 12.89 -0.10
C ALA A 135 -41.36 12.63 -0.35
N LYS A 136 -42.12 12.40 0.72
CA LYS A 136 -43.57 12.24 0.64
C LYS A 136 -44.13 13.54 0.10
N PRO A 137 -44.87 13.51 -1.02
CA PRO A 137 -45.45 14.70 -1.63
C PRO A 137 -46.42 15.42 -0.71
#